data_9bfa4c69aca6e7886918cdedd3ad44ea
#
_entry.id   9bfa4c69aca6e7886918cdedd3ad44ea
#
_cell.length_a   1.000
_cell.length_b   1.000
_cell.length_c   1.000
_cell.angle_alpha   90.00
_cell.angle_beta   90.00
_cell.angle_gamma   90.00
#
_symmetry.space_group_name_H-M   'P 1'
#
loop_
_entity.id
_entity.type
_entity.pdbx_description
1 polymer ?
#
loop_
_entity_poly.entity_id
_entity_poly.type
_entity_poly.pdbx_seq_one_letter_code
_entity_poly.pdbx_strand_id
1 'polypeptide(L)'
;MKIDCTVDGKTLTLSLNSNKPLSLILQENLDNQSNTAHCKGRMCGLCAVLIDGKAELSCMVPAFELKGRNIITFDQFQKTRNMKDIAKAYEMTGVEPCKDCYASRSLIFESLISSEETTPDEIKRTMNVVKCNCMETGYEVDIVTKALDIRRKRNVRRS
;
A
#
# COMPACT_ATOMS: atom_id res chain seq x y z
N MET A 1 11.68 -15.23 -20.84
CA MET A 1 11.32 -13.81 -21.02
C MET A 1 11.98 -12.99 -19.92
N LYS A 2 12.55 -11.86 -20.28
CA LYS A 2 13.08 -10.90 -19.30
C LYS A 2 12.18 -9.69 -19.26
N ILE A 3 11.89 -9.20 -18.06
CA ILE A 3 11.15 -7.94 -17.85
C ILE A 3 11.89 -7.08 -16.84
N ASP A 4 11.78 -5.79 -17.03
CA ASP A 4 12.31 -4.80 -16.08
C ASP A 4 11.17 -4.09 -15.37
N CYS A 5 11.30 -3.92 -14.08
CA CYS A 5 10.43 -3.10 -13.25
C CYS A 5 11.28 -2.31 -12.25
N THR A 6 10.68 -1.35 -11.58
CA THR A 6 11.34 -0.60 -10.51
C THR A 6 10.70 -0.97 -9.18
N VAL A 7 11.52 -1.31 -8.20
CA VAL A 7 11.06 -1.61 -6.83
C VAL A 7 11.83 -0.71 -5.87
N ASP A 8 11.10 0.12 -5.15
CA ASP A 8 11.68 1.07 -4.18
C ASP A 8 12.81 1.93 -4.77
N GLY A 9 12.62 2.36 -6.03
CA GLY A 9 13.58 3.19 -6.75
C GLY A 9 14.75 2.44 -7.41
N LYS A 10 14.79 1.10 -7.28
CA LYS A 10 15.84 0.27 -7.89
C LYS A 10 15.28 -0.54 -9.04
N THR A 11 16.00 -0.55 -10.17
CA THR A 11 15.62 -1.39 -11.31
C THR A 11 15.87 -2.86 -10.97
N LEU A 12 14.85 -3.68 -11.20
CA LEU A 12 14.90 -5.12 -11.03
C LEU A 12 14.61 -5.79 -12.38
N THR A 13 15.57 -6.57 -12.86
CA THR A 13 15.40 -7.39 -14.07
C THR A 13 15.02 -8.80 -13.67
N LEU A 14 13.85 -9.24 -14.10
CA LEU A 14 13.31 -10.56 -13.79
C LEU A 14 13.42 -11.47 -14.99
N SER A 15 13.98 -12.66 -14.77
CA SER A 15 13.96 -13.76 -15.76
C SER A 15 12.77 -14.65 -15.44
N LEU A 16 11.73 -14.55 -16.25
CA LEU A 16 10.47 -15.25 -16.00
C LEU A 16 10.40 -16.57 -16.72
N ASN A 17 10.53 -17.65 -15.98
CA ASN A 17 10.25 -19.01 -16.44
C ASN A 17 8.90 -19.52 -15.95
N SER A 18 8.25 -18.76 -15.07
CA SER A 18 6.95 -19.10 -14.52
C SER A 18 6.18 -17.82 -14.14
N ASN A 19 4.88 -17.94 -13.99
CA ASN A 19 4.02 -16.84 -13.62
C ASN A 19 3.95 -16.66 -12.09
N LYS A 20 5.09 -16.37 -11.47
CA LYS A 20 5.17 -16.14 -10.04
C LYS A 20 4.41 -14.89 -9.63
N PRO A 21 3.72 -14.89 -8.48
CA PRO A 21 3.15 -13.66 -7.93
C PRO A 21 4.24 -12.71 -7.41
N LEU A 22 3.95 -11.42 -7.46
CA LEU A 22 4.87 -10.38 -6.99
C LEU A 22 5.34 -10.60 -5.54
N SER A 23 4.48 -11.10 -4.66
CA SER A 23 4.85 -11.38 -3.27
C SER A 23 6.04 -12.34 -3.15
N LEU A 24 6.09 -13.40 -3.97
CA LEU A 24 7.22 -14.32 -3.99
C LEU A 24 8.48 -13.67 -4.59
N ILE A 25 8.32 -12.86 -5.61
CA ILE A 25 9.44 -12.12 -6.22
C ILE A 25 10.08 -11.19 -5.20
N LEU A 26 9.26 -10.47 -4.43
CA LEU A 26 9.74 -9.58 -3.37
C LEU A 26 10.46 -10.35 -2.25
N GLN A 27 9.95 -11.52 -1.88
CA GLN A 27 10.59 -12.38 -0.86
C GLN A 27 11.93 -12.95 -1.31
N GLU A 28 12.05 -13.33 -2.59
CA GLU A 28 13.26 -13.97 -3.13
C GLU A 28 14.36 -12.96 -3.48
N ASN A 29 14.00 -11.76 -3.93
CA ASN A 29 14.94 -10.81 -4.52
C ASN A 29 15.26 -9.61 -3.63
N LEU A 30 14.48 -9.41 -2.58
CA LEU A 30 14.65 -8.27 -1.68
C LEU A 30 14.78 -8.78 -0.25
N ASP A 31 15.73 -8.22 0.46
CA ASP A 31 15.85 -8.37 1.91
C ASP A 31 14.76 -7.50 2.58
N ASN A 32 13.51 -7.86 2.27
CA ASN A 32 12.34 -7.03 2.53
C ASN A 32 11.74 -7.39 3.89
N GLN A 33 11.80 -6.45 4.82
CA GLN A 33 11.21 -6.56 6.16
C GLN A 33 9.73 -6.17 6.19
N SER A 34 9.15 -5.83 5.04
CA SER A 34 7.79 -5.32 4.96
C SER A 34 6.74 -6.43 5.09
N ASN A 35 5.48 -5.99 5.06
CA ASN A 35 4.28 -6.83 5.09
C ASN A 35 4.22 -7.93 4.03
N THR A 36 5.03 -7.86 2.98
CA THR A 36 5.09 -8.90 1.93
C THR A 36 5.94 -10.10 2.32
N ALA A 37 6.86 -9.94 3.27
CA ALA A 37 7.84 -10.97 3.65
C ALA A 37 7.22 -12.30 4.13
N HIS A 38 6.03 -12.24 4.69
CA HIS A 38 5.33 -13.42 5.24
C HIS A 38 4.08 -13.80 4.44
N CYS A 39 3.91 -13.24 3.25
CA CYS A 39 2.74 -13.52 2.41
C CYS A 39 2.73 -14.99 1.96
N LYS A 40 1.60 -15.67 2.18
CA LYS A 40 1.37 -17.07 1.79
C LYS A 40 0.27 -17.21 0.72
N GLY A 41 -0.08 -16.11 0.04
CA GLY A 41 -1.10 -16.12 -1.02
C GLY A 41 -2.53 -16.35 -0.56
N ARG A 42 -2.85 -16.04 0.71
CA ARG A 42 -4.18 -16.29 1.29
C ARG A 42 -5.21 -15.22 0.98
N MET A 43 -4.86 -14.21 0.22
CA MET A 43 -5.72 -13.06 -0.10
C MET A 43 -6.34 -12.40 1.15
N CYS A 44 -5.56 -12.33 2.24
CA CYS A 44 -5.99 -11.74 3.51
C CYS A 44 -5.91 -10.20 3.53
N GLY A 45 -5.34 -9.59 2.49
CA GLY A 45 -5.20 -8.15 2.38
C GLY A 45 -3.98 -7.56 3.09
N LEU A 46 -3.06 -8.39 3.59
CA LEU A 46 -1.91 -7.93 4.39
C LEU A 46 -0.61 -7.73 3.58
N CYS A 47 -0.63 -7.97 2.28
CA CYS A 47 0.55 -7.87 1.41
C CYS A 47 0.45 -6.74 0.38
N ALA A 48 -0.28 -5.67 0.69
CA ALA A 48 -0.44 -4.55 -0.22
C ALA A 48 0.91 -3.89 -0.54
N VAL A 49 1.04 -3.46 -1.78
CA VAL A 49 2.11 -2.60 -2.28
C VAL A 49 1.46 -1.51 -3.13
N LEU A 50 2.19 -0.43 -3.44
CA LEU A 50 1.74 0.54 -4.43
C LEU A 50 2.35 0.18 -5.78
N ILE A 51 1.52 0.03 -6.79
CA ILE A 51 1.95 -0.13 -8.19
C ILE A 51 1.46 1.08 -8.97
N ASP A 52 2.39 1.88 -9.43
CA ASP A 52 2.11 3.16 -10.08
C ASP A 52 1.14 4.03 -9.25
N GLY A 53 1.30 4.02 -7.94
CA GLY A 53 0.51 4.82 -6.99
C GLY A 53 -0.80 4.19 -6.52
N LYS A 54 -1.19 3.02 -7.04
CA LYS A 54 -2.40 2.30 -6.62
C LYS A 54 -2.05 1.11 -5.75
N ALA A 55 -2.79 0.91 -4.67
CA ALA A 55 -2.61 -0.24 -3.80
C ALA A 55 -3.14 -1.52 -4.47
N GLU A 56 -2.28 -2.53 -4.51
CA GLU A 56 -2.63 -3.87 -4.99
C GLU A 56 -2.05 -4.92 -4.05
N LEU A 57 -2.73 -6.06 -3.92
CA LEU A 57 -2.22 -7.18 -3.14
C LEU A 57 -1.14 -7.91 -3.94
N SER A 58 0.08 -7.90 -3.45
CA SER A 58 1.22 -8.46 -4.18
C SER A 58 1.09 -9.96 -4.49
N CYS A 59 0.33 -10.71 -3.70
CA CYS A 59 0.08 -12.12 -3.98
C CYS A 59 -0.86 -12.37 -5.17
N MET A 60 -1.58 -11.32 -5.62
CA MET A 60 -2.51 -11.40 -6.74
C MET A 60 -1.97 -10.80 -8.04
N VAL A 61 -0.79 -10.19 -8.01
CA VAL A 61 -0.18 -9.57 -9.18
C VAL A 61 0.80 -10.55 -9.83
N PRO A 62 0.52 -11.04 -11.03
CA PRO A 62 1.42 -11.95 -11.71
C PRO A 62 2.63 -11.22 -12.30
N ALA A 63 3.76 -11.90 -12.36
CA ALA A 63 5.03 -11.32 -12.76
C ALA A 63 5.00 -10.63 -14.14
N PHE A 64 4.24 -11.17 -15.10
CA PHE A 64 4.19 -10.59 -16.45
C PHE A 64 3.56 -9.19 -16.50
N GLU A 65 2.75 -8.83 -15.50
CA GLU A 65 2.14 -7.48 -15.40
C GLU A 65 3.10 -6.41 -14.90
N LEU A 66 4.28 -6.80 -14.42
CA LEU A 66 5.23 -5.88 -13.79
C LEU A 66 6.11 -5.12 -14.78
N LYS A 67 6.06 -5.45 -16.07
CA LYS A 67 6.91 -4.80 -17.07
C LYS A 67 6.71 -3.28 -17.07
N GLY A 68 7.80 -2.55 -16.83
CA GLY A 68 7.80 -1.09 -16.80
C GLY A 68 7.06 -0.47 -15.61
N ARG A 69 6.62 -1.26 -14.63
CA ARG A 69 5.89 -0.76 -13.47
C ARG A 69 6.81 -0.25 -12.39
N ASN A 70 6.32 0.72 -11.62
CA ASN A 70 6.96 1.23 -10.43
C ASN A 70 6.25 0.70 -9.19
N ILE A 71 6.95 -0.12 -8.43
CA ILE A 71 6.45 -0.78 -7.22
C ILE A 71 7.08 -0.10 -6.01
N ILE A 72 6.24 0.33 -5.05
CA ILE A 72 6.67 0.88 -3.77
C ILE A 72 6.18 -0.04 -2.67
N THR A 73 7.12 -0.58 -1.88
CA THR A 73 6.79 -1.36 -0.69
C THR A 73 6.63 -0.44 0.52
N PHE A 74 6.08 -0.96 1.60
CA PHE A 74 5.95 -0.18 2.84
C PHE A 74 7.31 0.24 3.41
N ASP A 75 8.37 -0.53 3.20
CA ASP A 75 9.72 -0.19 3.66
C ASP A 75 10.19 1.17 3.10
N GLN A 76 9.84 1.47 1.86
CA GLN A 76 10.10 2.77 1.25
C GLN A 76 9.04 3.80 1.61
N PHE A 77 7.77 3.41 1.55
CA PHE A 77 6.65 4.34 1.79
C PHE A 77 6.68 4.95 3.19
N GLN A 78 7.05 4.18 4.21
CA GLN A 78 7.12 4.68 5.59
C GLN A 78 8.07 5.87 5.78
N LYS A 79 9.01 6.07 4.87
CA LYS A 79 9.98 7.18 4.90
C LYS A 79 9.45 8.45 4.25
N THR A 80 8.29 8.40 3.61
CA THR A 80 7.73 9.50 2.85
C THR A 80 6.94 10.47 3.70
N ARG A 81 6.78 11.70 3.20
CA ARG A 81 5.90 12.69 3.81
C ARG A 81 4.42 12.27 3.75
N ASN A 82 4.04 11.54 2.71
CA ASN A 82 2.69 11.02 2.57
C ASN A 82 2.34 10.08 3.73
N MET A 83 3.27 9.22 4.16
CA MET A 83 3.05 8.40 5.35
C MET A 83 2.91 9.24 6.61
N LYS A 84 3.65 10.35 6.73
CA LYS A 84 3.53 11.27 7.88
C LYS A 84 2.13 11.90 7.97
N ASP A 85 1.51 12.22 6.83
CA ASP A 85 0.12 12.71 6.81
C ASP A 85 -0.84 11.67 7.37
N ILE A 86 -0.66 10.40 6.99
CA ILE A 86 -1.48 9.29 7.48
C ILE A 86 -1.24 9.03 8.97
N ALA A 87 0.01 9.00 9.41
CA ALA A 87 0.36 8.84 10.82
C ALA A 87 -0.25 9.95 11.68
N LYS A 88 -0.26 11.19 11.18
CA LYS A 88 -0.90 12.31 11.84
C LYS A 88 -2.41 12.14 11.95
N ALA A 89 -3.04 11.59 10.90
CA ALA A 89 -4.47 11.27 10.95
C ALA A 89 -4.77 10.17 11.99
N TYR A 90 -3.90 9.19 12.16
CA TYR A 90 -4.02 8.20 13.24
C TYR A 90 -3.98 8.85 14.62
N GLU A 91 -3.03 9.78 14.84
CA GLU A 91 -2.97 10.55 16.11
C GLU A 91 -4.25 11.35 16.36
N MET A 92 -4.77 12.02 15.32
CA MET A 92 -5.96 12.87 15.44
C MET A 92 -7.23 12.08 15.69
N THR A 93 -7.35 10.87 15.14
CA THR A 93 -8.50 9.99 15.39
C THR A 93 -8.37 9.21 16.70
N GLY A 94 -7.15 9.06 17.22
CA GLY A 94 -6.87 8.22 18.38
C GLY A 94 -6.93 6.72 18.06
N VAL A 95 -6.97 6.34 16.78
CA VAL A 95 -7.07 4.95 16.32
C VAL A 95 -6.03 4.71 15.24
N GLU A 96 -5.28 3.63 15.37
CA GLU A 96 -4.35 3.16 14.34
C GLU A 96 -4.56 1.67 14.07
N PRO A 97 -4.19 1.17 12.88
CA PRO A 97 -4.26 -0.25 12.60
C PRO A 97 -3.39 -1.08 13.54
N CYS A 98 -3.76 -2.35 13.77
CA CYS A 98 -2.90 -3.26 14.52
C CYS A 98 -1.57 -3.48 13.78
N LYS A 99 -0.56 -3.97 14.51
CA LYS A 99 0.79 -4.19 13.94
C LYS A 99 0.80 -5.07 12.68
N ASP A 100 -0.13 -6.02 12.59
CA ASP A 100 -0.17 -6.97 11.47
C ASP A 100 -0.72 -6.34 10.18
N CYS A 101 -1.65 -5.40 10.29
CA CYS A 101 -2.26 -4.75 9.12
C CYS A 101 -1.84 -3.29 8.93
N TYR A 102 -0.99 -2.74 9.80
CA TYR A 102 -0.54 -1.35 9.76
C TYR A 102 0.02 -0.96 8.39
N ALA A 103 0.98 -1.73 7.89
CA ALA A 103 1.62 -1.48 6.60
C ALA A 103 0.62 -1.52 5.45
N SER A 104 -0.17 -2.57 5.36
CA SER A 104 -1.13 -2.77 4.27
C SER A 104 -2.24 -1.72 4.28
N ARG A 105 -2.84 -1.46 5.45
CA ARG A 105 -3.88 -0.43 5.56
C ARG A 105 -3.35 0.96 5.20
N SER A 106 -2.15 1.31 5.66
CA SER A 106 -1.53 2.61 5.34
C SER A 106 -1.32 2.79 3.83
N LEU A 107 -0.87 1.75 3.13
CA LEU A 107 -0.72 1.80 1.67
C LEU A 107 -2.07 1.90 0.95
N ILE A 108 -3.09 1.20 1.44
CA ILE A 108 -4.45 1.29 0.86
C ILE A 108 -5.04 2.68 1.12
N PHE A 109 -4.86 3.24 2.32
CA PHE A 109 -5.25 4.63 2.60
C PHE A 109 -4.54 5.61 1.67
N GLU A 110 -3.24 5.43 1.40
CA GLU A 110 -2.52 6.25 0.43
C GLU A 110 -3.16 6.21 -0.94
N SER A 111 -3.53 5.03 -1.42
CA SER A 111 -4.21 4.86 -2.71
C SER A 111 -5.54 5.63 -2.76
N LEU A 112 -6.34 5.55 -1.69
CA LEU A 112 -7.60 6.30 -1.56
C LEU A 112 -7.38 7.81 -1.52
N ILE A 113 -6.41 8.27 -0.74
CA ILE A 113 -6.09 9.70 -0.59
C ILE A 113 -5.59 10.28 -1.92
N SER A 114 -4.71 9.58 -2.61
CA SER A 114 -4.12 10.03 -3.88
C SER A 114 -5.13 10.09 -5.02
N SER A 115 -6.12 9.20 -5.02
CA SER A 115 -7.22 9.20 -5.99
C SER A 115 -8.41 10.05 -5.56
N GLU A 116 -8.35 10.65 -4.37
CA GLU A 116 -9.43 11.42 -3.75
C GLU A 116 -10.75 10.64 -3.60
N GLU A 117 -10.67 9.32 -3.48
CA GLU A 117 -11.81 8.44 -3.20
C GLU A 117 -12.16 8.52 -1.71
N THR A 118 -13.05 9.43 -1.36
CA THR A 118 -13.33 9.79 0.02
C THR A 118 -14.78 9.54 0.46
N THR A 119 -15.63 9.03 -0.42
CA THR A 119 -16.97 8.66 0.00
C THR A 119 -16.93 7.43 0.91
N PRO A 120 -17.80 7.35 1.93
CA PRO A 120 -17.82 6.20 2.84
C PRO A 120 -17.93 4.86 2.11
N ASP A 121 -18.72 4.80 1.04
CA ASP A 121 -18.93 3.57 0.26
C ASP A 121 -17.65 3.14 -0.51
N GLU A 122 -16.94 4.08 -1.10
CA GLU A 122 -15.66 3.82 -1.78
C GLU A 122 -14.62 3.31 -0.80
N ILE A 123 -14.48 3.97 0.34
CA ILE A 123 -13.53 3.59 1.39
C ILE A 123 -13.88 2.19 1.90
N LYS A 124 -15.13 1.93 2.25
CA LYS A 124 -15.60 0.62 2.71
C LYS A 124 -15.29 -0.48 1.70
N ARG A 125 -15.62 -0.24 0.43
CA ARG A 125 -15.38 -1.22 -0.64
C ARG A 125 -13.91 -1.57 -0.78
N THR A 126 -13.05 -0.55 -0.79
CA THR A 126 -11.61 -0.71 -0.93
C THR A 126 -10.99 -1.39 0.30
N MET A 127 -11.41 -1.01 1.50
CA MET A 127 -10.87 -1.57 2.74
C MET A 127 -11.34 -3.00 3.02
N ASN A 128 -12.40 -3.47 2.38
CA ASN A 128 -12.90 -4.85 2.53
C ASN A 128 -11.89 -5.92 2.09
N VAL A 129 -10.85 -5.56 1.36
CA VAL A 129 -9.77 -6.51 1.00
C VAL A 129 -8.94 -6.93 2.21
N VAL A 130 -8.90 -6.12 3.26
CA VAL A 130 -8.15 -6.41 4.49
C VAL A 130 -9.03 -7.24 5.42
N LYS A 131 -8.65 -8.49 5.66
CA LYS A 131 -9.39 -9.44 6.51
C LYS A 131 -8.90 -9.33 7.96
N CYS A 132 -9.04 -8.15 8.54
CA CYS A 132 -8.70 -7.87 9.93
C CYS A 132 -9.75 -6.93 10.53
N ASN A 133 -10.30 -7.32 11.68
CA ASN A 133 -11.36 -6.57 12.37
C ASN A 133 -10.83 -5.58 13.42
N CYS A 134 -9.57 -5.16 13.32
CA CYS A 134 -8.97 -4.23 14.28
C CYS A 134 -9.53 -2.80 14.17
N MET A 135 -10.25 -2.47 13.11
CA MET A 135 -10.74 -1.13 12.83
C MET A 135 -12.12 -1.17 12.16
N GLU A 136 -13.03 -0.34 12.65
CA GLU A 136 -14.36 -0.17 12.07
C GLU A 136 -14.34 0.82 10.90
N THR A 137 -15.31 0.70 10.00
CA THR A 137 -15.43 1.54 8.80
C THR A 137 -15.51 3.05 9.14
N GLY A 138 -16.18 3.42 10.23
CA GLY A 138 -16.27 4.82 10.65
C GLY A 138 -14.91 5.45 10.91
N TYR A 139 -13.99 4.72 11.53
CA TYR A 139 -12.61 5.19 11.74
C TYR A 139 -11.82 5.23 10.43
N GLU A 140 -12.03 4.29 9.54
CA GLU A 140 -11.38 4.28 8.22
C GLU A 140 -11.75 5.54 7.42
N VAL A 141 -13.03 5.89 7.40
CA VAL A 141 -13.53 7.11 6.74
C VAL A 141 -12.90 8.36 7.38
N ASP A 142 -12.87 8.42 8.69
CA ASP A 142 -12.32 9.56 9.44
C ASP A 142 -10.81 9.73 9.18
N ILE A 143 -10.06 8.65 9.16
CA ILE A 143 -8.61 8.66 8.85
C ILE A 143 -8.37 9.18 7.44
N VAL A 144 -9.05 8.65 6.44
CA VAL A 144 -8.88 9.09 5.04
C VAL A 144 -9.23 10.57 4.89
N THR A 145 -10.33 11.01 5.47
CA THR A 145 -10.78 12.41 5.42
C THR A 145 -9.76 13.35 6.06
N LYS A 146 -9.28 13.01 7.25
CA LYS A 146 -8.28 13.82 7.97
C LYS A 146 -6.94 13.84 7.23
N ALA A 147 -6.47 12.70 6.76
CA ALA A 147 -5.21 12.62 6.01
C ALA A 147 -5.26 13.43 4.72
N LEU A 148 -6.37 13.39 4.00
CA LEU A 148 -6.58 14.21 2.80
C LEU A 148 -6.54 15.70 3.12
N ASP A 149 -7.21 16.14 4.19
CA ASP A 149 -7.20 17.54 4.64
C ASP A 149 -5.79 17.99 5.02
N ILE A 150 -5.05 17.19 5.76
CA ILE A 150 -3.65 17.47 6.12
C ILE A 150 -2.81 17.65 4.87
N ARG A 151 -2.95 16.74 3.90
CA ARG A 151 -2.19 16.77 2.64
C ARG A 151 -2.51 18.01 1.81
N ARG A 152 -3.79 18.37 1.68
CA ARG A 152 -4.21 19.57 0.95
C ARG A 152 -3.62 20.83 1.59
N LYS A 153 -3.67 20.96 2.91
CA LYS A 153 -3.07 22.08 3.64
C LYS A 153 -1.55 22.15 3.46
N ARG A 154 -0.87 21.00 3.48
CA ARG A 154 0.56 20.91 3.24
C ARG A 154 0.93 21.38 1.83
N ASN A 155 0.16 20.96 0.83
CA ASN A 155 0.40 21.32 -0.57
C ASN A 155 0.16 22.81 -0.81
N VAL A 156 -0.85 23.41 -0.21
CA VAL A 156 -1.12 24.87 -0.31
C VAL A 156 0.04 25.70 0.28
N ARG A 157 0.63 25.27 1.41
CA ARG A 157 1.76 25.96 2.03
C ARG A 157 3.04 25.94 1.18
N ARG A 158 3.12 25.07 0.19
CA ARG A 158 4.28 24.91 -0.71
C ARG A 158 4.14 25.65 -2.02
N SER A 159 2.96 26.07 -2.36
CA SER A 159 2.70 26.81 -3.60
C SER A 159 2.95 28.33 -3.46
#